data_37b13bcf4638556f04276d714abd4f79
#
_entry.id   37b13bcf4638556f04276d714abd4f79
#
_cell.length_a   1.000
_cell.length_b   1.000
_cell.length_c   1.000
_cell.angle_alpha   90.00
_cell.angle_beta   90.00
_cell.angle_gamma   90.00
#
_symmetry.space_group_name_H-M   'P 1'
#
loop_
_entity.id
_entity.type
_entity.pdbx_description
1 polymer ?
#
loop_
_entity_poly.entity_id
_entity_poly.type
_entity_poly.pdbx_seq_one_letter_code
_entity_poly.pdbx_strand_id
1 'polypeptide(L)'
;MKKLSLVIAAMVALFLSGSNASAQGKYGADSAECIKYLSYYKEYFKQKNYDESLPSWRKAYQICPPTASQNLLIDGTTLLRRLVTKNAKNAEYKAALLDSLLAIHDIRAQYYPKYKITSLNNKAVDVSNYLKDDSARAYEIYSSVIKENGKETKPTVYIFAFNSALDLYQNGKMNAGDLIGLYEDYMELIEGTKPAKESDKEQLASVKTDLESLFISSKVASCSDLIALFTPRYEANPADDALVSNIVKIMSITEDCTDNDLYLKAVTSMHNNNPSYNSAYFLYRVNASRGLKDDAVKYLEEAIAYPDCEETKKGEYNYELATYCYKNGMPAKAFAAAQLAATQNTEYTGKAYFLIANIWGSTVCGGDEIAKRSPYWVAVDYLQKAKNADPSLAEEASKLISTYAAYYPQTAEAFMYDVTDGQSYTVSCGGMRATTVVRTQK
;
A
#
# COMPACT_ATOMS: atom_id res chain seq x y z
N MET A 1 -32.21 31.74 24.65
CA MET A 1 -31.34 30.88 23.81
C MET A 1 -30.40 31.65 22.92
N LYS A 2 -30.75 32.81 22.34
CA LYS A 2 -29.82 33.69 21.54
C LYS A 2 -28.65 34.31 22.32
N LYS A 3 -28.66 34.27 23.66
CA LYS A 3 -27.62 34.91 24.48
C LYS A 3 -26.37 34.04 24.73
N LEU A 4 -26.43 32.73 24.49
CA LEU A 4 -25.26 31.84 24.70
C LEU A 4 -24.33 31.80 23.50
N SER A 5 -24.85 31.88 22.28
CA SER A 5 -24.07 31.97 21.04
C SER A 5 -23.32 33.30 20.93
N LEU A 6 -23.90 34.38 21.45
CA LEU A 6 -23.25 35.70 21.45
C LEU A 6 -22.04 35.79 22.41
N VAL A 7 -22.01 34.99 23.47
CA VAL A 7 -20.92 34.99 24.45
C VAL A 7 -19.66 34.29 23.84
N ILE A 8 -19.84 33.28 23.01
CA ILE A 8 -18.71 32.57 22.38
C ILE A 8 -18.14 33.42 21.22
N ALA A 9 -18.99 34.05 20.42
CA ALA A 9 -18.55 34.96 19.33
C ALA A 9 -17.87 36.25 19.87
N ALA A 10 -18.33 36.74 21.01
CA ALA A 10 -17.75 37.91 21.67
C ALA A 10 -16.35 37.61 22.28
N MET A 11 -16.07 36.37 22.69
CA MET A 11 -14.75 36.01 23.22
C MET A 11 -13.66 35.93 22.12
N VAL A 12 -14.01 35.55 20.91
CA VAL A 12 -13.06 35.55 19.78
C VAL A 12 -12.77 36.97 19.31
N ALA A 13 -13.73 37.87 19.35
CA ALA A 13 -13.56 39.28 18.93
C ALA A 13 -12.75 40.14 19.92
N LEU A 14 -12.74 39.80 21.21
CA LEU A 14 -12.01 40.56 22.26
C LEU A 14 -10.49 40.28 22.26
N PHE A 15 -10.01 39.26 21.56
CA PHE A 15 -8.58 38.96 21.49
C PHE A 15 -7.86 39.57 20.28
N LEU A 16 -8.58 40.29 19.39
CA LEU A 16 -7.99 40.98 18.20
C LEU A 16 -7.59 42.43 18.46
N SER A 17 -7.88 42.99 19.63
CA SER A 17 -7.38 44.30 20.00
C SER A 17 -5.99 44.21 20.61
N GLY A 18 -4.97 44.31 19.76
CA GLY A 18 -3.58 44.51 20.16
C GLY A 18 -3.44 45.83 20.92
N SER A 19 -3.22 45.78 22.21
CA SER A 19 -2.65 46.91 22.95
C SER A 19 -2.02 46.45 24.27
N ASN A 20 -0.73 46.73 24.39
CA ASN A 20 0.03 46.86 25.63
C ASN A 20 0.11 45.63 26.56
N ALA A 21 0.89 44.65 26.14
CA ALA A 21 1.42 43.64 27.04
C ALA A 21 2.56 44.20 27.91
N SER A 22 2.26 45.19 28.72
CA SER A 22 3.17 45.65 29.74
C SER A 22 2.67 45.25 31.10
N ALA A 23 3.45 44.35 31.78
CA ALA A 23 3.44 44.06 33.20
C ALA A 23 2.26 43.31 33.82
N GLN A 24 1.41 42.63 33.05
CA GLN A 24 0.52 41.62 33.65
C GLN A 24 1.29 40.33 33.82
N GLY A 25 1.43 39.82 35.06
CA GLY A 25 2.11 38.57 35.35
C GLY A 25 1.46 37.37 34.64
N LYS A 26 2.11 36.23 34.67
CA LYS A 26 1.70 34.95 34.02
C LYS A 26 0.20 34.61 34.13
N TYR A 27 -0.48 35.10 35.16
CA TYR A 27 -1.87 34.77 35.46
C TYR A 27 -2.87 35.88 35.13
N GLY A 28 -2.44 36.95 34.47
CA GLY A 28 -3.29 38.04 34.02
C GLY A 28 -3.69 39.05 35.11
N ALA A 29 -4.69 39.91 34.80
CA ALA A 29 -5.14 40.96 35.71
C ALA A 29 -5.75 40.39 36.99
N ASP A 30 -6.57 39.35 36.89
CA ASP A 30 -7.23 38.68 38.00
C ASP A 30 -6.45 37.49 38.54
N SER A 31 -5.14 37.68 38.74
CA SER A 31 -4.19 36.60 39.06
C SER A 31 -4.57 35.78 40.29
N ALA A 32 -5.12 36.40 41.32
CA ALA A 32 -5.59 35.71 42.55
C ALA A 32 -6.73 34.74 42.25
N GLU A 33 -7.76 35.19 41.53
CA GLU A 33 -8.89 34.35 41.11
C GLU A 33 -8.47 33.26 40.11
N CYS A 34 -7.61 33.59 39.17
CA CYS A 34 -7.02 32.61 38.24
C CYS A 34 -6.33 31.50 39.00
N ILE A 35 -5.37 31.79 39.88
CA ILE A 35 -4.64 30.81 40.70
C ILE A 35 -5.58 29.97 41.54
N LYS A 36 -6.57 30.60 42.19
CA LYS A 36 -7.59 29.92 43.01
C LYS A 36 -8.35 28.88 42.20
N TYR A 37 -8.92 29.25 41.04
CA TYR A 37 -9.70 28.30 40.25
C TYR A 37 -8.83 27.27 39.53
N LEU A 38 -7.59 27.59 39.17
CA LEU A 38 -6.62 26.59 38.70
C LEU A 38 -6.33 25.53 39.76
N SER A 39 -6.22 25.93 41.04
CA SER A 39 -5.98 25.01 42.15
C SER A 39 -7.20 24.13 42.41
N TYR A 40 -8.39 24.73 42.45
CA TYR A 40 -9.62 24.00 42.75
C TYR A 40 -9.98 22.96 41.72
N TYR A 41 -9.95 23.32 40.42
CA TYR A 41 -10.24 22.32 39.40
C TYR A 41 -9.23 21.19 39.41
N LYS A 42 -7.93 21.52 39.61
CA LYS A 42 -6.84 20.55 39.56
C LYS A 42 -6.90 19.54 40.68
N GLU A 43 -7.34 19.95 41.86
CA GLU A 43 -7.56 19.05 43.01
C GLU A 43 -8.58 17.96 42.69
N TYR A 44 -9.75 18.34 42.23
CA TYR A 44 -10.80 17.39 41.83
C TYR A 44 -10.39 16.57 40.60
N PHE A 45 -9.71 17.20 39.63
CA PHE A 45 -9.25 16.52 38.41
C PHE A 45 -8.26 15.39 38.70
N LYS A 46 -7.30 15.60 39.62
CA LYS A 46 -6.36 14.57 40.05
C LYS A 46 -7.04 13.37 40.71
N GLN A 47 -8.11 13.62 41.43
CA GLN A 47 -8.93 12.59 42.06
C GLN A 47 -9.89 11.90 41.05
N LYS A 48 -9.83 12.26 39.75
CA LYS A 48 -10.78 11.83 38.71
C LYS A 48 -12.23 12.19 38.96
N ASN A 49 -12.49 13.14 39.88
CA ASN A 49 -13.80 13.70 40.15
C ASN A 49 -14.10 14.82 39.15
N TYR A 50 -14.38 14.44 37.92
CA TYR A 50 -14.51 15.36 36.79
C TYR A 50 -15.73 16.25 36.84
N ASP A 51 -16.85 15.76 37.41
CA ASP A 51 -18.07 16.52 37.50
C ASP A 51 -17.92 17.71 38.49
N GLU A 52 -17.20 17.50 39.60
CA GLU A 52 -16.86 18.57 40.56
C GLU A 52 -15.70 19.47 40.07
N SER A 53 -14.83 18.94 39.23
CA SER A 53 -13.74 19.72 38.61
C SER A 53 -14.27 20.76 37.62
N LEU A 54 -15.34 20.44 36.91
CA LEU A 54 -15.86 21.19 35.76
C LEU A 54 -16.23 22.66 36.06
N PRO A 55 -16.97 22.99 37.15
CA PRO A 55 -17.32 24.39 37.44
C PRO A 55 -16.11 25.28 37.66
N SER A 56 -15.12 24.80 38.42
CA SER A 56 -13.87 25.51 38.68
C SER A 56 -12.98 25.59 37.44
N TRP A 57 -12.93 24.53 36.61
CA TRP A 57 -12.25 24.57 35.33
C TRP A 57 -12.84 25.61 34.37
N ARG A 58 -14.16 25.71 34.25
CA ARG A 58 -14.84 26.73 33.44
C ARG A 58 -14.49 28.15 33.90
N LYS A 59 -14.45 28.39 35.20
CA LYS A 59 -14.02 29.68 35.75
C LYS A 59 -12.57 29.98 35.44
N ALA A 60 -11.67 29.03 35.66
CA ALA A 60 -10.26 29.20 35.29
C ALA A 60 -10.10 29.49 33.82
N TYR A 61 -10.80 28.75 32.95
CA TYR A 61 -10.74 28.95 31.48
C TYR A 61 -11.24 30.34 31.04
N GLN A 62 -12.21 30.93 31.73
CA GLN A 62 -12.70 32.26 31.44
C GLN A 62 -11.81 33.39 31.95
N ILE A 63 -11.14 33.20 33.08
CA ILE A 63 -10.41 34.27 33.77
C ILE A 63 -8.94 34.24 33.44
N CYS A 64 -8.32 33.04 33.34
CA CYS A 64 -6.91 32.90 33.13
C CYS A 64 -6.49 33.17 31.67
N PRO A 65 -5.37 33.86 31.42
CA PRO A 65 -4.78 33.90 30.09
C PRO A 65 -4.45 32.49 29.57
N PRO A 66 -4.54 32.23 28.28
CA PRO A 66 -4.22 30.92 27.69
C PRO A 66 -2.80 30.42 28.07
N THR A 67 -1.87 31.34 28.31
CA THR A 67 -0.48 31.07 28.71
C THR A 67 -0.31 30.72 30.20
N ALA A 68 -1.35 30.91 31.02
CA ALA A 68 -1.27 30.69 32.46
C ALA A 68 -0.93 29.24 32.82
N SER A 69 -1.55 28.28 32.12
CA SER A 69 -1.32 26.84 32.35
C SER A 69 -1.67 26.02 31.13
N GLN A 70 -0.68 25.33 30.56
CA GLN A 70 -0.93 24.37 29.48
C GLN A 70 -1.89 23.24 29.93
N ASN A 71 -1.79 22.81 31.20
CA ASN A 71 -2.64 21.78 31.74
C ASN A 71 -4.13 22.19 31.78
N LEU A 72 -4.43 23.49 31.91
CA LEU A 72 -5.80 23.99 31.82
C LEU A 72 -6.45 23.60 30.49
N LEU A 73 -5.67 23.66 29.40
CA LEU A 73 -6.11 23.29 28.05
C LEU A 73 -6.17 21.77 27.88
N ILE A 74 -5.13 21.04 28.31
CA ILE A 74 -5.06 19.57 28.21
C ILE A 74 -6.17 18.90 29.02
N ASP A 75 -6.33 19.28 30.29
CA ASP A 75 -7.35 18.73 31.18
C ASP A 75 -8.76 19.09 30.67
N GLY A 76 -8.89 20.30 30.08
CA GLY A 76 -10.10 20.77 29.44
C GLY A 76 -10.59 19.86 28.31
N THR A 77 -9.68 19.34 27.49
CA THR A 77 -10.08 18.37 26.44
C THR A 77 -10.70 17.10 27.05
N THR A 78 -10.15 16.61 28.17
CA THR A 78 -10.67 15.44 28.88
C THR A 78 -12.09 15.71 29.43
N LEU A 79 -12.29 16.88 30.03
CA LEU A 79 -13.60 17.28 30.59
C LEU A 79 -14.62 17.46 29.47
N LEU A 80 -14.26 18.11 28.37
CA LEU A 80 -15.16 18.34 27.25
C LEU A 80 -15.51 17.04 26.50
N ARG A 81 -14.57 16.12 26.26
CA ARG A 81 -14.86 14.80 25.68
C ARG A 81 -15.91 14.04 26.52
N ARG A 82 -15.74 14.07 27.84
CA ARG A 82 -16.70 13.46 28.75
C ARG A 82 -18.10 14.11 28.64
N LEU A 83 -18.15 15.43 28.52
CA LEU A 83 -19.44 16.15 28.36
C LEU A 83 -20.06 15.86 26.98
N VAL A 84 -19.31 15.83 25.91
CA VAL A 84 -19.79 15.47 24.58
C VAL A 84 -20.46 14.08 24.61
N THR A 85 -19.77 13.10 25.22
CA THR A 85 -20.30 11.74 25.36
C THR A 85 -21.55 11.69 26.22
N LYS A 86 -21.56 12.38 27.38
CA LYS A 86 -22.70 12.41 28.33
C LYS A 86 -23.94 13.06 27.71
N ASN A 87 -23.74 14.00 26.77
CA ASN A 87 -24.83 14.77 26.14
C ASN A 87 -25.07 14.33 24.67
N ALA A 88 -24.76 13.11 24.33
CA ALA A 88 -24.90 12.59 22.96
C ALA A 88 -26.32 12.74 22.37
N LYS A 89 -27.34 12.70 23.21
CA LYS A 89 -28.76 12.83 22.82
C LYS A 89 -29.24 14.28 22.60
N ASN A 90 -28.46 15.28 23.05
CA ASN A 90 -28.80 16.70 22.86
C ASN A 90 -27.89 17.25 21.74
N ALA A 91 -28.34 17.20 20.49
CA ALA A 91 -27.54 17.54 19.32
C ALA A 91 -26.99 18.97 19.37
N GLU A 92 -27.79 19.97 19.75
CA GLU A 92 -27.37 21.38 19.81
C GLU A 92 -26.27 21.59 20.87
N TYR A 93 -26.49 21.05 22.07
CA TYR A 93 -25.53 21.18 23.16
C TYR A 93 -24.25 20.37 22.89
N LYS A 94 -24.38 19.18 22.32
CA LYS A 94 -23.24 18.36 21.84
C LYS A 94 -22.39 19.13 20.84
N ALA A 95 -23.02 19.80 19.85
CA ALA A 95 -22.33 20.60 18.84
C ALA A 95 -21.55 21.76 19.49
N ALA A 96 -22.13 22.50 20.39
CA ALA A 96 -21.46 23.59 21.09
C ALA A 96 -20.29 23.11 21.98
N LEU A 97 -20.40 21.94 22.59
CA LEU A 97 -19.33 21.31 23.36
C LEU A 97 -18.18 20.86 22.45
N LEU A 98 -18.51 20.34 21.27
CA LEU A 98 -17.53 19.94 20.27
C LEU A 98 -16.78 21.17 19.72
N ASP A 99 -17.47 22.26 19.41
CA ASP A 99 -16.84 23.52 19.01
C ASP A 99 -15.84 24.00 20.08
N SER A 100 -16.23 23.94 21.35
CA SER A 100 -15.34 24.29 22.46
C SER A 100 -14.13 23.36 22.56
N LEU A 101 -14.32 22.05 22.35
CA LEU A 101 -13.25 21.06 22.36
C LEU A 101 -12.23 21.30 21.25
N LEU A 102 -12.72 21.58 20.03
CA LEU A 102 -11.85 21.84 18.88
C LEU A 102 -11.10 23.15 19.04
N ALA A 103 -11.76 24.19 19.56
CA ALA A 103 -11.13 25.49 19.85
C ALA A 103 -9.99 25.42 20.87
N ILE A 104 -10.11 24.56 21.90
CA ILE A 104 -9.01 24.35 22.87
C ILE A 104 -7.74 23.86 22.19
N HIS A 105 -7.84 22.98 21.19
CA HIS A 105 -6.67 22.52 20.44
C HIS A 105 -6.02 23.65 19.66
N ASP A 106 -6.80 24.52 19.04
CA ASP A 106 -6.30 25.69 18.31
C ASP A 106 -5.60 26.68 19.24
N ILE A 107 -6.22 26.97 20.39
CA ILE A 107 -5.63 27.82 21.44
C ILE A 107 -4.30 27.23 21.92
N ARG A 108 -4.26 25.91 22.16
CA ARG A 108 -3.02 25.26 22.59
C ARG A 108 -1.94 25.30 21.49
N ALA A 109 -2.30 25.09 20.23
CA ALA A 109 -1.37 25.19 19.10
C ALA A 109 -0.80 26.61 18.98
N GLN A 110 -1.62 27.63 19.17
CA GLN A 110 -1.23 29.02 19.08
C GLN A 110 -0.32 29.47 20.23
N TYR A 111 -0.68 29.19 21.46
CA TYR A 111 0.02 29.70 22.65
C TYR A 111 1.14 28.80 23.15
N TYR A 112 1.24 27.56 22.66
CA TYR A 112 2.29 26.61 22.96
C TYR A 112 2.88 25.98 21.69
N PRO A 113 3.64 26.77 20.90
CA PRO A 113 4.13 26.35 19.57
C PRO A 113 4.90 25.03 19.56
N LYS A 114 5.65 24.71 20.63
CA LYS A 114 6.33 23.42 20.81
C LYS A 114 5.38 22.21 20.69
N TYR A 115 4.11 22.40 20.99
CA TYR A 115 3.08 21.35 21.01
C TYR A 115 2.04 21.52 19.91
N LYS A 116 2.27 22.41 18.91
CA LYS A 116 1.36 22.67 17.78
C LYS A 116 0.99 21.37 17.09
N ILE A 117 1.99 20.64 16.61
CA ILE A 117 1.79 19.36 15.88
C ILE A 117 0.94 18.38 16.69
N THR A 118 1.30 18.16 17.94
CA THR A 118 0.56 17.26 18.85
C THR A 118 -0.88 17.73 19.06
N SER A 119 -1.08 19.05 19.20
CA SER A 119 -2.42 19.62 19.45
C SER A 119 -3.32 19.45 18.24
N LEU A 120 -2.83 19.75 17.05
CA LEU A 120 -3.59 19.62 15.81
C LEU A 120 -3.86 18.16 15.45
N ASN A 121 -2.90 17.24 15.65
CA ASN A 121 -3.15 15.81 15.52
C ASN A 121 -4.25 15.31 16.49
N ASN A 122 -4.25 15.78 17.74
CA ASN A 122 -5.31 15.44 18.70
C ASN A 122 -6.67 16.05 18.31
N LYS A 123 -6.70 17.25 17.72
CA LYS A 123 -7.90 17.86 17.12
C LYS A 123 -8.50 16.94 16.06
N ALA A 124 -7.68 16.45 15.13
CA ALA A 124 -8.13 15.51 14.10
C ALA A 124 -8.69 14.20 14.68
N VAL A 125 -8.07 13.67 15.74
CA VAL A 125 -8.59 12.47 16.43
C VAL A 125 -9.95 12.77 17.10
N ASP A 126 -10.15 13.95 17.68
CA ASP A 126 -11.46 14.31 18.24
C ASP A 126 -12.53 14.47 17.16
N VAL A 127 -12.19 15.01 16.00
CA VAL A 127 -13.06 15.04 14.81
C VAL A 127 -13.49 13.64 14.42
N SER A 128 -12.56 12.68 14.32
CA SER A 128 -12.87 11.30 13.94
C SER A 128 -13.79 10.58 14.94
N ASN A 129 -13.74 10.98 16.21
CA ASN A 129 -14.57 10.39 17.26
C ASN A 129 -15.98 10.99 17.34
N TYR A 130 -16.11 12.30 17.09
CA TYR A 130 -17.30 13.03 17.48
C TYR A 130 -18.04 13.75 16.33
N LEU A 131 -17.41 13.87 15.13
CA LEU A 131 -17.98 14.59 13.98
C LEU A 131 -18.15 13.65 12.76
N LYS A 132 -18.68 12.45 12.98
CA LYS A 132 -18.83 11.44 11.94
C LYS A 132 -19.92 11.74 10.92
N ASP A 133 -20.92 12.51 11.34
CA ASP A 133 -22.13 12.76 10.55
C ASP A 133 -22.05 14.07 9.72
N ASP A 134 -20.90 14.76 9.73
CA ASP A 134 -20.67 16.00 8.99
C ASP A 134 -19.32 15.92 8.26
N SER A 135 -19.32 15.18 7.16
CA SER A 135 -18.12 14.93 6.37
C SER A 135 -17.54 16.21 5.77
N ALA A 136 -18.35 17.21 5.47
CA ALA A 136 -17.88 18.47 4.91
C ALA A 136 -17.02 19.23 5.94
N ARG A 137 -17.55 19.41 7.13
CA ARG A 137 -16.81 20.06 8.21
C ARG A 137 -15.60 19.24 8.68
N ALA A 138 -15.76 17.92 8.75
CA ALA A 138 -14.65 17.02 9.09
C ALA A 138 -13.50 17.13 8.10
N TYR A 139 -13.80 17.10 6.80
CA TYR A 139 -12.83 17.27 5.73
C TYR A 139 -12.08 18.60 5.80
N GLU A 140 -12.78 19.71 6.01
CA GLU A 140 -12.17 21.04 6.18
C GLU A 140 -11.16 21.06 7.33
N ILE A 141 -11.53 20.47 8.48
CA ILE A 141 -10.65 20.42 9.65
C ILE A 141 -9.44 19.52 9.38
N TYR A 142 -9.61 18.33 8.80
CA TYR A 142 -8.51 17.44 8.47
C TYR A 142 -7.55 18.08 7.46
N SER A 143 -8.08 18.70 6.40
CA SER A 143 -7.28 19.38 5.39
C SER A 143 -6.45 20.50 6.00
N SER A 144 -7.04 21.28 6.92
CA SER A 144 -6.31 22.31 7.67
C SER A 144 -5.20 21.70 8.53
N VAL A 145 -5.45 20.61 9.25
CA VAL A 145 -4.45 19.93 10.07
C VAL A 145 -3.31 19.37 9.23
N ILE A 146 -3.63 18.74 8.10
CA ILE A 146 -2.62 18.18 7.18
C ILE A 146 -1.76 19.30 6.59
N LYS A 147 -2.38 20.39 6.16
CA LYS A 147 -1.66 21.56 5.62
C LYS A 147 -0.68 22.15 6.64
N GLU A 148 -1.08 22.25 7.91
CA GLU A 148 -0.27 22.85 8.98
C GLU A 148 0.84 21.93 9.49
N ASN A 149 0.61 20.63 9.54
CA ASN A 149 1.54 19.64 10.08
C ASN A 149 2.42 18.98 9.01
N GLY A 150 2.00 18.95 7.73
CA GLY A 150 2.71 18.30 6.64
C GLY A 150 3.03 16.83 6.99
N LYS A 151 4.29 16.43 6.83
CA LYS A 151 4.80 15.09 7.13
C LYS A 151 4.75 14.70 8.61
N GLU A 152 4.52 15.65 9.52
CA GLU A 152 4.33 15.39 10.95
C GLU A 152 2.85 15.14 11.32
N THR A 153 1.99 15.09 10.33
CA THR A 153 0.59 14.67 10.50
C THR A 153 0.57 13.20 10.93
N LYS A 154 -0.25 12.90 11.94
CA LYS A 154 -0.46 11.51 12.37
C LYS A 154 -1.01 10.69 11.20
N PRO A 155 -0.40 9.55 10.81
CA PRO A 155 -0.75 8.82 9.58
C PRO A 155 -2.24 8.48 9.43
N THR A 156 -2.92 8.12 10.53
CA THR A 156 -4.36 7.83 10.51
C THR A 156 -5.24 9.00 10.09
N VAL A 157 -4.73 10.24 10.17
CA VAL A 157 -5.49 11.45 9.77
C VAL A 157 -5.70 11.48 8.25
N TYR A 158 -4.75 10.96 7.47
CA TYR A 158 -4.92 10.84 6.02
C TYR A 158 -6.12 9.94 5.66
N ILE A 159 -6.29 8.82 6.39
CA ILE A 159 -7.44 7.92 6.20
C ILE A 159 -8.75 8.62 6.56
N PHE A 160 -8.79 9.36 7.68
CA PHE A 160 -9.99 10.09 8.08
C PHE A 160 -10.35 11.19 7.07
N ALA A 161 -9.35 11.93 6.58
CA ALA A 161 -9.53 12.97 5.58
C ALA A 161 -10.03 12.38 4.25
N PHE A 162 -9.42 11.28 3.80
CA PHE A 162 -9.81 10.63 2.55
C PHE A 162 -11.22 10.03 2.61
N ASN A 163 -11.59 9.39 3.72
CA ASN A 163 -12.95 8.90 3.91
C ASN A 163 -13.99 10.04 3.87
N SER A 164 -13.69 11.19 4.50
CA SER A 164 -14.59 12.35 4.45
C SER A 164 -14.67 12.94 3.04
N ALA A 165 -13.55 12.98 2.29
CA ALA A 165 -13.52 13.40 0.90
C ALA A 165 -14.29 12.44 -0.01
N LEU A 166 -14.17 11.15 0.22
CA LEU A 166 -14.90 10.12 -0.51
C LEU A 166 -16.42 10.25 -0.30
N ASP A 167 -16.85 10.53 0.92
CA ASP A 167 -18.25 10.78 1.22
C ASP A 167 -18.78 12.06 0.49
N LEU A 168 -17.94 13.10 0.42
CA LEU A 168 -18.25 14.29 -0.37
C LEU A 168 -18.36 14.01 -1.87
N TYR A 169 -17.45 13.17 -2.39
CA TYR A 169 -17.51 12.73 -3.77
C TYR A 169 -18.79 11.93 -4.09
N GLN A 170 -19.12 10.95 -3.25
CA GLN A 170 -20.33 10.15 -3.41
C GLN A 170 -21.61 10.98 -3.33
N ASN A 171 -21.59 12.09 -2.59
CA ASN A 171 -22.71 13.04 -2.49
C ASN A 171 -22.64 14.18 -3.55
N GLY A 172 -21.76 14.10 -4.55
CA GLY A 172 -21.62 15.07 -5.62
C GLY A 172 -21.10 16.45 -5.20
N LYS A 173 -20.46 16.53 -4.04
CA LYS A 173 -19.86 17.76 -3.48
C LYS A 173 -18.35 17.89 -3.77
N MET A 174 -17.76 16.88 -4.36
CA MET A 174 -16.36 16.84 -4.79
C MET A 174 -16.28 16.14 -6.16
N ASN A 175 -15.40 16.54 -7.05
CA ASN A 175 -15.21 15.87 -8.33
C ASN A 175 -14.13 14.76 -8.26
N ALA A 176 -14.09 13.90 -9.26
CA ALA A 176 -13.16 12.77 -9.33
C ALA A 176 -11.69 13.24 -9.34
N GLY A 177 -11.39 14.30 -10.09
CA GLY A 177 -10.04 14.85 -10.19
C GLY A 177 -9.49 15.36 -8.85
N ASP A 178 -10.33 16.02 -8.05
CA ASP A 178 -9.95 16.49 -6.71
C ASP A 178 -9.64 15.31 -5.78
N LEU A 179 -10.45 14.24 -5.83
CA LEU A 179 -10.23 13.06 -4.98
C LEU A 179 -8.97 12.27 -5.38
N ILE A 180 -8.69 12.18 -6.68
CA ILE A 180 -7.44 11.59 -7.20
C ILE A 180 -6.24 12.43 -6.75
N GLY A 181 -6.32 13.74 -6.87
CA GLY A 181 -5.27 14.65 -6.39
C GLY A 181 -4.99 14.51 -4.89
N LEU A 182 -6.04 14.35 -4.07
CA LEU A 182 -5.88 14.08 -2.64
C LEU A 182 -5.19 12.74 -2.36
N TYR A 183 -5.50 11.70 -3.14
CA TYR A 183 -4.80 10.43 -3.02
C TYR A 183 -3.31 10.58 -3.32
N GLU A 184 -2.96 11.29 -4.42
CA GLU A 184 -1.55 11.57 -4.78
C GLU A 184 -0.82 12.33 -3.67
N ASP A 185 -1.41 13.42 -3.19
CA ASP A 185 -0.83 14.28 -2.14
C ASP A 185 -0.59 13.50 -0.83
N TYR A 186 -1.57 12.69 -0.41
CA TYR A 186 -1.45 11.93 0.83
C TYR A 186 -0.43 10.79 0.71
N MET A 187 -0.35 10.13 -0.45
CA MET A 187 0.67 9.12 -0.72
C MET A 187 2.07 9.74 -0.70
N GLU A 188 2.26 10.91 -1.30
CA GLU A 188 3.55 11.63 -1.25
C GLU A 188 3.95 11.99 0.18
N LEU A 189 3.01 12.49 0.98
CA LEU A 189 3.26 12.82 2.39
C LEU A 189 3.62 11.58 3.22
N ILE A 190 2.90 10.46 3.02
CA ILE A 190 3.17 9.18 3.70
C ILE A 190 4.56 8.65 3.32
N GLU A 191 4.88 8.59 2.03
CA GLU A 191 6.17 8.08 1.53
C GLU A 191 7.34 9.00 1.92
N GLY A 192 7.11 10.30 1.99
CA GLY A 192 8.10 11.28 2.43
C GLY A 192 8.31 11.34 3.95
N THR A 193 7.51 10.63 4.73
CA THR A 193 7.61 10.60 6.20
C THR A 193 8.70 9.61 6.65
N LYS A 194 9.65 10.09 7.45
CA LYS A 194 10.70 9.22 8.03
C LYS A 194 10.23 8.68 9.38
N PRO A 195 10.01 7.37 9.52
CA PRO A 195 9.60 6.79 10.80
C PRO A 195 10.73 6.90 11.83
N ALA A 196 10.38 7.28 13.05
CA ALA A 196 11.33 7.38 14.16
C ALA A 196 11.56 6.03 14.86
N LYS A 197 10.62 5.10 14.72
CA LYS A 197 10.62 3.77 15.37
C LYS A 197 10.06 2.73 14.39
N GLU A 198 10.33 1.45 14.64
CA GLU A 198 9.78 0.36 13.83
C GLU A 198 8.24 0.32 13.86
N SER A 199 7.63 0.55 15.02
CA SER A 199 6.16 0.67 15.13
C SER A 199 5.56 1.78 14.27
N ASP A 200 6.29 2.87 14.05
CA ASP A 200 5.83 3.97 13.20
C ASP A 200 5.92 3.57 11.71
N LYS A 201 6.93 2.76 11.35
CA LYS A 201 7.09 2.19 10.02
C LYS A 201 5.96 1.22 9.68
N GLU A 202 5.61 0.32 10.62
CA GLU A 202 4.48 -0.59 10.47
C GLU A 202 3.17 0.19 10.32
N GLN A 203 2.96 1.24 11.12
CA GLN A 203 1.78 2.08 11.03
C GLN A 203 1.69 2.81 9.68
N LEU A 204 2.80 3.36 9.18
CA LEU A 204 2.85 4.00 7.87
C LEU A 204 2.53 3.01 6.74
N ALA A 205 3.08 1.80 6.79
CA ALA A 205 2.81 0.75 5.82
C ALA A 205 1.32 0.34 5.84
N SER A 206 0.73 0.16 7.02
CA SER A 206 -0.70 -0.14 7.16
C SER A 206 -1.57 0.98 6.57
N VAL A 207 -1.29 2.24 6.94
CA VAL A 207 -2.05 3.40 6.44
C VAL A 207 -1.93 3.54 4.92
N LYS A 208 -0.76 3.26 4.35
CA LYS A 208 -0.57 3.24 2.90
C LYS A 208 -1.49 2.20 2.25
N THR A 209 -1.47 0.96 2.75
CA THR A 209 -2.34 -0.13 2.24
C THR A 209 -3.82 0.21 2.39
N ASP A 210 -4.22 0.79 3.52
CA ASP A 210 -5.61 1.21 3.77
C ASP A 210 -6.05 2.30 2.78
N LEU A 211 -5.20 3.29 2.50
CA LEU A 211 -5.49 4.37 1.56
C LEU A 211 -5.59 3.84 0.12
N GLU A 212 -4.68 2.96 -0.29
CA GLU A 212 -4.74 2.28 -1.59
C GLU A 212 -6.05 1.47 -1.73
N SER A 213 -6.43 0.72 -0.70
CA SER A 213 -7.66 -0.07 -0.68
C SER A 213 -8.92 0.80 -0.76
N LEU A 214 -8.94 1.93 -0.06
CA LEU A 214 -10.04 2.91 -0.14
C LEU A 214 -10.13 3.52 -1.54
N PHE A 215 -9.00 3.89 -2.15
CA PHE A 215 -8.98 4.44 -3.50
C PHE A 215 -9.50 3.43 -4.52
N ILE A 216 -9.02 2.19 -4.50
CA ILE A 216 -9.47 1.12 -5.40
C ILE A 216 -10.97 0.85 -5.23
N SER A 217 -11.42 0.69 -3.98
CA SER A 217 -12.82 0.36 -3.68
C SER A 217 -13.79 1.48 -4.00
N SER A 218 -13.32 2.72 -4.03
CA SER A 218 -14.13 3.90 -4.34
C SER A 218 -14.64 3.91 -5.79
N LYS A 219 -13.91 3.24 -6.71
CA LYS A 219 -14.16 3.28 -8.17
C LYS A 219 -14.31 4.72 -8.69
N VAL A 220 -13.58 5.65 -8.08
CA VAL A 220 -13.65 7.09 -8.37
C VAL A 220 -13.26 7.44 -9.79
N ALA A 221 -12.40 6.63 -10.39
CA ALA A 221 -11.95 6.81 -11.76
C ALA A 221 -11.93 5.47 -12.49
N SER A 222 -12.53 5.45 -13.66
CA SER A 222 -12.30 4.40 -14.64
C SER A 222 -10.93 4.58 -15.29
N CYS A 223 -10.43 3.55 -15.98
CA CYS A 223 -9.21 3.68 -16.75
C CYS A 223 -9.26 4.84 -17.76
N SER A 224 -10.41 5.04 -18.41
CA SER A 224 -10.61 6.17 -19.34
C SER A 224 -10.50 7.53 -18.67
N ASP A 225 -11.01 7.67 -17.45
CA ASP A 225 -10.90 8.93 -16.68
C ASP A 225 -9.43 9.21 -16.29
N LEU A 226 -8.70 8.19 -15.88
CA LEU A 226 -7.27 8.31 -15.57
C LEU A 226 -6.44 8.69 -16.81
N ILE A 227 -6.72 8.06 -17.96
CA ILE A 227 -6.07 8.41 -19.22
C ILE A 227 -6.34 9.88 -19.59
N ALA A 228 -7.60 10.32 -19.50
CA ALA A 228 -7.98 11.69 -19.81
C ALA A 228 -7.32 12.71 -18.85
N LEU A 229 -7.19 12.37 -17.56
CA LEU A 229 -6.59 13.21 -16.54
C LEU A 229 -5.05 13.31 -16.71
N PHE A 230 -4.39 12.18 -16.89
CA PHE A 230 -2.93 12.10 -16.85
C PHE A 230 -2.25 12.36 -18.19
N THR A 231 -2.91 12.11 -19.35
CA THR A 231 -2.29 12.32 -20.67
C THR A 231 -1.76 13.77 -20.84
N PRO A 232 -2.56 14.82 -20.65
CA PRO A 232 -2.07 16.18 -20.82
C PRO A 232 -0.97 16.57 -19.79
N ARG A 233 -1.03 16.03 -18.58
CA ARG A 233 -0.01 16.26 -17.54
C ARG A 233 1.31 15.60 -17.92
N TYR A 234 1.26 14.35 -18.39
CA TYR A 234 2.43 13.60 -18.86
C TYR A 234 3.07 14.28 -20.09
N GLU A 235 2.26 14.67 -21.08
CA GLU A 235 2.76 15.32 -22.30
C GLU A 235 3.42 16.68 -22.03
N ALA A 236 2.95 17.40 -21.00
CA ALA A 236 3.54 18.65 -20.58
C ALA A 236 4.93 18.45 -19.92
N ASN A 237 5.15 17.36 -19.19
CA ASN A 237 6.43 17.09 -18.52
C ASN A 237 6.68 15.57 -18.36
N PRO A 238 7.09 14.86 -19.43
CA PRO A 238 7.34 13.41 -19.37
C PRO A 238 8.58 13.02 -18.56
N ALA A 239 9.39 13.98 -18.13
CA ALA A 239 10.57 13.77 -17.29
C ALA A 239 10.29 14.01 -15.79
N ASP A 240 9.05 14.28 -15.40
CA ASP A 240 8.65 14.44 -14.00
C ASP A 240 8.54 13.05 -13.33
N ASP A 241 9.56 12.69 -12.56
CA ASP A 241 9.63 11.37 -11.91
C ASP A 241 8.48 11.12 -10.94
N ALA A 242 8.00 12.15 -10.23
CA ALA A 242 6.88 12.03 -9.30
C ALA A 242 5.58 11.76 -10.05
N LEU A 243 5.29 12.53 -11.09
CA LEU A 243 4.11 12.33 -11.93
C LEU A 243 4.13 10.95 -12.61
N VAL A 244 5.26 10.58 -13.21
CA VAL A 244 5.43 9.29 -13.90
C VAL A 244 5.23 8.13 -12.94
N SER A 245 5.81 8.20 -11.75
CA SER A 245 5.65 7.18 -10.70
C SER A 245 4.20 7.07 -10.26
N ASN A 246 3.49 8.18 -10.08
CA ASN A 246 2.08 8.19 -9.70
C ASN A 246 1.19 7.60 -10.79
N ILE A 247 1.42 7.94 -12.06
CA ILE A 247 0.70 7.34 -13.19
C ILE A 247 0.84 5.82 -13.16
N VAL A 248 2.07 5.32 -13.06
CA VAL A 248 2.34 3.87 -13.04
C VAL A 248 1.67 3.20 -11.85
N LYS A 249 1.79 3.78 -10.64
CA LYS A 249 1.18 3.23 -9.42
C LYS A 249 -0.34 3.15 -9.53
N ILE A 250 -0.99 4.27 -9.85
CA ILE A 250 -2.45 4.37 -9.89
C ILE A 250 -3.03 3.47 -10.98
N MET A 251 -2.46 3.49 -12.18
CA MET A 251 -2.95 2.64 -13.27
C MET A 251 -2.68 1.16 -13.03
N SER A 252 -1.59 0.79 -12.32
CA SER A 252 -1.31 -0.60 -11.95
C SER A 252 -2.33 -1.23 -10.99
N ILE A 253 -2.96 -0.42 -10.14
CA ILE A 253 -3.97 -0.87 -9.17
C ILE A 253 -5.40 -0.71 -9.69
N THR A 254 -5.58 -0.02 -10.81
CA THR A 254 -6.90 0.15 -11.44
C THR A 254 -7.16 -1.02 -12.38
N GLU A 255 -8.37 -1.59 -12.28
CA GLU A 255 -8.78 -2.73 -13.10
C GLU A 255 -8.68 -2.39 -14.59
N ASP A 256 -8.09 -3.31 -15.38
CA ASP A 256 -7.90 -3.21 -16.83
C ASP A 256 -7.19 -1.95 -17.33
N CYS A 257 -6.34 -1.32 -16.48
CA CYS A 257 -5.70 -0.04 -16.80
C CYS A 257 -4.21 -0.12 -17.13
N THR A 258 -3.66 -1.30 -17.34
CA THR A 258 -2.24 -1.48 -17.67
C THR A 258 -1.98 -1.71 -19.17
N ASP A 259 -3.04 -1.94 -19.98
CA ASP A 259 -2.91 -2.15 -21.43
C ASP A 259 -3.36 -0.92 -22.23
N ASN A 260 -2.62 0.18 -22.10
CA ASN A 260 -2.84 1.40 -22.87
C ASN A 260 -1.54 2.15 -23.12
N ASP A 261 -1.57 3.11 -24.06
CA ASP A 261 -0.36 3.83 -24.49
C ASP A 261 0.22 4.75 -23.41
N LEU A 262 -0.61 5.38 -22.59
CA LEU A 262 -0.13 6.23 -21.51
C LEU A 262 0.66 5.42 -20.48
N TYR A 263 0.13 4.26 -20.09
CA TYR A 263 0.82 3.39 -19.14
C TYR A 263 2.17 2.91 -19.68
N LEU A 264 2.21 2.45 -20.96
CA LEU A 264 3.48 2.06 -21.59
C LEU A 264 4.49 3.22 -21.62
N LYS A 265 4.06 4.42 -22.02
CA LYS A 265 4.92 5.60 -22.04
C LYS A 265 5.43 5.94 -20.64
N ALA A 266 4.56 5.93 -19.63
CA ALA A 266 4.93 6.24 -18.25
C ALA A 266 5.92 5.22 -17.68
N VAL A 267 5.67 3.91 -17.86
CA VAL A 267 6.62 2.86 -17.41
C VAL A 267 7.95 2.97 -18.15
N THR A 268 7.92 3.31 -19.44
CA THR A 268 9.15 3.52 -20.23
C THR A 268 9.94 4.72 -19.70
N SER A 269 9.27 5.85 -19.43
CA SER A 269 9.93 7.02 -18.82
C SER A 269 10.49 6.70 -17.44
N MET A 270 9.71 6.00 -16.59
CA MET A 270 10.17 5.59 -15.26
C MET A 270 11.42 4.73 -15.33
N HIS A 271 11.45 3.79 -16.28
CA HIS A 271 12.60 2.92 -16.48
C HIS A 271 13.82 3.67 -17.02
N ASN A 272 13.63 4.59 -17.97
CA ASN A 272 14.71 5.41 -18.53
C ASN A 272 15.31 6.38 -17.51
N ASN A 273 14.47 6.98 -16.67
CA ASN A 273 14.90 7.95 -15.67
C ASN A 273 15.54 7.28 -14.46
N ASN A 274 14.97 6.17 -14.00
CA ASN A 274 15.39 5.48 -12.80
C ASN A 274 15.29 3.95 -12.97
N PRO A 275 16.21 3.32 -13.72
CA PRO A 275 16.18 1.89 -14.01
C PRO A 275 16.21 1.05 -12.74
N SER A 276 15.32 0.06 -12.64
CA SER A 276 15.22 -0.85 -11.51
C SER A 276 14.59 -2.18 -11.95
N TYR A 277 14.76 -3.23 -11.13
CA TYR A 277 14.09 -4.50 -11.42
C TYR A 277 12.56 -4.36 -11.44
N ASN A 278 11.98 -3.46 -10.64
CA ASN A 278 10.54 -3.19 -10.67
C ASN A 278 10.09 -2.54 -11.97
N SER A 279 10.82 -1.51 -12.45
CA SER A 279 10.47 -0.83 -13.71
C SER A 279 10.66 -1.75 -14.92
N ALA A 280 11.70 -2.58 -14.94
CA ALA A 280 11.88 -3.61 -15.96
C ALA A 280 10.74 -4.64 -15.92
N TYR A 281 10.32 -5.09 -14.73
CA TYR A 281 9.19 -6.01 -14.59
C TYR A 281 7.86 -5.40 -15.08
N PHE A 282 7.61 -4.13 -14.83
CA PHE A 282 6.43 -3.45 -15.39
C PHE A 282 6.48 -3.41 -16.93
N LEU A 283 7.64 -3.12 -17.51
CA LEU A 283 7.82 -3.20 -18.98
C LEU A 283 7.58 -4.60 -19.52
N TYR A 284 8.08 -5.63 -18.84
CA TYR A 284 7.75 -7.01 -19.19
C TYR A 284 6.22 -7.22 -19.25
N ARG A 285 5.52 -6.85 -18.17
CA ARG A 285 4.07 -7.04 -18.07
C ARG A 285 3.31 -6.39 -19.23
N VAL A 286 3.63 -5.14 -19.53
CA VAL A 286 2.99 -4.39 -20.63
C VAL A 286 3.30 -5.01 -21.98
N ASN A 287 4.57 -5.38 -22.24
CA ASN A 287 4.93 -5.98 -23.52
C ASN A 287 4.32 -7.39 -23.69
N ALA A 288 4.21 -8.14 -22.59
CA ALA A 288 3.57 -9.45 -22.60
C ALA A 288 2.07 -9.36 -22.91
N SER A 289 1.33 -8.40 -22.33
CA SER A 289 -0.08 -8.20 -22.63
C SER A 289 -0.33 -7.78 -24.09
N ARG A 290 0.60 -7.05 -24.67
CA ARG A 290 0.56 -6.63 -26.07
C ARG A 290 1.07 -7.67 -27.08
N GLY A 291 1.52 -8.83 -26.60
CA GLY A 291 2.06 -9.90 -27.45
C GLY A 291 3.43 -9.61 -28.04
N LEU A 292 4.14 -8.59 -27.55
CA LEU A 292 5.51 -8.24 -27.95
C LEU A 292 6.52 -9.17 -27.24
N LYS A 293 6.61 -10.40 -27.77
CA LYS A 293 7.27 -11.52 -27.10
C LYS A 293 8.75 -11.29 -26.77
N ASP A 294 9.48 -10.74 -27.72
CA ASP A 294 10.94 -10.54 -27.58
C ASP A 294 11.24 -9.45 -26.55
N ASP A 295 10.49 -8.34 -26.57
CA ASP A 295 10.62 -7.27 -25.60
C ASP A 295 10.18 -7.73 -24.20
N ALA A 296 9.11 -8.51 -24.11
CA ALA A 296 8.68 -9.08 -22.83
C ALA A 296 9.78 -9.97 -22.21
N VAL A 297 10.35 -10.89 -22.98
CA VAL A 297 11.46 -11.73 -22.50
C VAL A 297 12.66 -10.88 -22.10
N LYS A 298 13.05 -9.91 -22.93
CA LYS A 298 14.18 -9.01 -22.68
C LYS A 298 14.02 -8.30 -21.34
N TYR A 299 12.88 -7.67 -21.08
CA TYR A 299 12.68 -6.91 -19.86
C TYR A 299 12.52 -7.78 -18.60
N LEU A 300 12.02 -9.01 -18.72
CA LEU A 300 11.99 -9.93 -17.60
C LEU A 300 13.39 -10.48 -17.27
N GLU A 301 14.19 -10.81 -18.29
CA GLU A 301 15.60 -11.18 -18.13
C GLU A 301 16.40 -10.01 -17.51
N GLU A 302 16.11 -8.77 -17.91
CA GLU A 302 16.69 -7.57 -17.32
C GLU A 302 16.33 -7.43 -15.84
N ALA A 303 15.05 -7.59 -15.48
CA ALA A 303 14.61 -7.52 -14.08
C ALA A 303 15.33 -8.54 -13.19
N ILE A 304 15.53 -9.76 -13.68
CA ILE A 304 16.27 -10.83 -13.01
C ILE A 304 17.76 -10.48 -12.81
N ALA A 305 18.35 -9.79 -13.80
CA ALA A 305 19.76 -9.45 -13.78
C ALA A 305 20.14 -8.30 -12.83
N TYR A 306 19.17 -7.54 -12.31
CA TYR A 306 19.46 -6.44 -11.39
C TYR A 306 20.14 -6.93 -10.11
N PRO A 307 21.25 -6.27 -9.69
CA PRO A 307 22.03 -6.70 -8.51
C PRO A 307 21.24 -6.65 -7.19
N ASP A 308 20.32 -5.71 -7.07
CA ASP A 308 19.46 -5.49 -5.89
C ASP A 308 18.17 -6.32 -5.91
N CYS A 309 17.93 -7.11 -6.95
CA CYS A 309 16.84 -8.09 -6.94
C CYS A 309 17.22 -9.26 -6.04
N GLU A 310 16.43 -9.49 -5.01
CA GLU A 310 16.65 -10.58 -4.04
C GLU A 310 16.54 -11.96 -4.70
N GLU A 311 17.33 -12.94 -4.21
CA GLU A 311 17.43 -14.27 -4.82
C GLU A 311 16.07 -14.99 -4.88
N THR A 312 15.26 -14.86 -3.84
CA THR A 312 13.89 -15.41 -3.82
C THR A 312 13.00 -14.75 -4.88
N LYS A 313 13.18 -13.45 -5.11
CA LYS A 313 12.45 -12.70 -6.14
C LYS A 313 12.92 -13.08 -7.54
N LYS A 314 14.23 -13.29 -7.73
CA LYS A 314 14.77 -13.85 -8.98
C LYS A 314 14.16 -15.22 -9.29
N GLY A 315 13.99 -16.06 -8.27
CA GLY A 315 13.33 -17.36 -8.42
C GLY A 315 11.88 -17.25 -8.88
N GLU A 316 11.11 -16.32 -8.33
CA GLU A 316 9.75 -16.02 -8.77
C GLU A 316 9.73 -15.55 -10.23
N TYR A 317 10.59 -14.57 -10.59
CA TYR A 317 10.67 -14.04 -11.95
C TYR A 317 11.17 -15.10 -12.95
N ASN A 318 12.09 -15.96 -12.57
CA ASN A 318 12.51 -17.09 -13.39
C ASN A 318 11.40 -18.10 -13.63
N TYR A 319 10.54 -18.36 -12.65
CA TYR A 319 9.35 -19.19 -12.86
C TYR A 319 8.34 -18.54 -13.82
N GLU A 320 8.13 -17.24 -13.70
CA GLU A 320 7.27 -16.48 -14.61
C GLU A 320 7.85 -16.48 -16.04
N LEU A 321 9.16 -16.23 -16.18
CA LEU A 321 9.89 -16.32 -17.47
C LEU A 321 9.76 -17.70 -18.11
N ALA A 322 9.94 -18.75 -17.32
CA ALA A 322 9.79 -20.13 -17.79
C ALA A 322 8.37 -20.40 -18.31
N THR A 323 7.37 -19.97 -17.56
CA THR A 323 5.95 -20.13 -17.92
C THR A 323 5.62 -19.33 -19.20
N TYR A 324 6.08 -18.10 -19.27
CA TYR A 324 5.89 -17.24 -20.44
C TYR A 324 6.55 -17.82 -21.68
N CYS A 325 7.83 -18.20 -21.58
CA CYS A 325 8.59 -18.80 -22.68
C CYS A 325 7.98 -20.13 -23.16
N TYR A 326 7.52 -20.97 -22.23
CA TYR A 326 6.85 -22.23 -22.59
C TYR A 326 5.56 -21.98 -23.40
N LYS A 327 4.69 -21.10 -22.93
CA LYS A 327 3.45 -20.71 -23.63
C LYS A 327 3.69 -20.10 -25.00
N ASN A 328 4.86 -19.45 -25.21
CA ASN A 328 5.22 -18.78 -26.44
C ASN A 328 6.14 -19.58 -27.37
N GLY A 329 6.33 -20.88 -27.10
CA GLY A 329 7.09 -21.78 -27.99
C GLY A 329 8.61 -21.61 -27.92
N MET A 330 9.16 -21.20 -26.78
CA MET A 330 10.58 -21.05 -26.51
C MET A 330 11.08 -22.08 -25.48
N PRO A 331 11.02 -23.40 -25.77
CA PRO A 331 11.25 -24.44 -24.77
C PRO A 331 12.63 -24.43 -24.13
N ALA A 332 13.68 -24.07 -24.86
CA ALA A 332 15.04 -24.01 -24.31
C ALA A 332 15.19 -22.91 -23.25
N LYS A 333 14.65 -21.71 -23.52
CA LYS A 333 14.62 -20.62 -22.53
C LYS A 333 13.74 -20.99 -21.34
N ALA A 334 12.57 -21.58 -21.59
CA ALA A 334 11.67 -22.04 -20.55
C ALA A 334 12.34 -23.05 -19.61
N PHE A 335 13.05 -24.03 -20.17
CA PHE A 335 13.78 -25.04 -19.40
C PHE A 335 14.87 -24.41 -18.52
N ALA A 336 15.72 -23.54 -19.10
CA ALA A 336 16.79 -22.86 -18.37
C ALA A 336 16.25 -22.01 -17.20
N ALA A 337 15.21 -21.21 -17.46
CA ALA A 337 14.59 -20.37 -16.43
C ALA A 337 13.92 -21.22 -15.34
N ALA A 338 13.23 -22.30 -15.69
CA ALA A 338 12.61 -23.20 -14.70
C ALA A 338 13.64 -23.89 -13.81
N GLN A 339 14.82 -24.23 -14.31
CA GLN A 339 15.91 -24.78 -13.50
C GLN A 339 16.42 -23.77 -12.46
N LEU A 340 16.55 -22.50 -12.83
CA LEU A 340 16.93 -21.43 -11.92
C LEU A 340 15.84 -21.21 -10.86
N ALA A 341 14.57 -21.12 -11.26
CA ALA A 341 13.44 -20.97 -10.35
C ALA A 341 13.42 -22.06 -9.29
N ALA A 342 13.66 -23.32 -9.67
CA ALA A 342 13.65 -24.46 -8.76
C ALA A 342 14.73 -24.39 -7.66
N THR A 343 15.81 -23.68 -7.89
CA THR A 343 16.94 -23.56 -6.94
C THR A 343 16.94 -22.25 -6.16
N GLN A 344 16.38 -21.18 -6.71
CA GLN A 344 16.41 -19.85 -6.12
C GLN A 344 15.23 -19.56 -5.18
N ASN A 345 14.10 -20.25 -5.36
CA ASN A 345 12.94 -20.05 -4.50
C ASN A 345 12.22 -21.38 -4.22
N THR A 346 12.25 -21.81 -2.95
CA THR A 346 11.69 -23.09 -2.51
C THR A 346 10.17 -23.20 -2.73
N GLU A 347 9.44 -22.09 -2.76
CA GLU A 347 8.00 -22.09 -3.04
C GLU A 347 7.67 -22.49 -4.47
N TYR A 348 8.62 -22.28 -5.39
CA TYR A 348 8.46 -22.63 -6.79
C TYR A 348 9.12 -23.95 -7.19
N THR A 349 9.91 -24.58 -6.32
CA THR A 349 10.68 -25.79 -6.65
C THR A 349 9.81 -26.88 -7.26
N GLY A 350 8.71 -27.26 -6.62
CA GLY A 350 7.80 -28.29 -7.13
C GLY A 350 7.14 -27.91 -8.45
N LYS A 351 6.62 -26.69 -8.52
CA LYS A 351 5.97 -26.12 -9.73
C LYS A 351 6.95 -26.03 -10.91
N ALA A 352 8.18 -25.62 -10.64
CA ALA A 352 9.23 -25.50 -11.66
C ALA A 352 9.63 -26.88 -12.22
N TYR A 353 9.79 -27.89 -11.37
CA TYR A 353 10.04 -29.25 -11.84
C TYR A 353 8.85 -29.81 -12.65
N PHE A 354 7.64 -29.52 -12.22
CA PHE A 354 6.44 -29.90 -12.97
C PHE A 354 6.39 -29.24 -14.36
N LEU A 355 6.73 -27.94 -14.43
CA LEU A 355 6.83 -27.22 -15.70
C LEU A 355 7.92 -27.81 -16.60
N ILE A 356 9.11 -28.13 -16.06
CA ILE A 356 10.17 -28.79 -16.81
C ILE A 356 9.69 -30.13 -17.38
N ALA A 357 8.95 -30.90 -16.62
CA ALA A 357 8.37 -32.15 -17.10
C ALA A 357 7.41 -31.94 -18.29
N ASN A 358 6.58 -30.91 -18.22
CA ASN A 358 5.69 -30.55 -19.32
C ASN A 358 6.45 -30.08 -20.55
N ILE A 359 7.52 -29.29 -20.38
CA ILE A 359 8.42 -28.86 -21.48
C ILE A 359 8.98 -30.08 -22.20
N TRP A 360 9.60 -31.02 -21.46
CA TRP A 360 10.16 -32.22 -22.06
C TRP A 360 9.08 -33.13 -22.65
N GLY A 361 7.95 -33.35 -21.97
CA GLY A 361 6.86 -34.19 -22.42
C GLY A 361 6.16 -33.67 -23.70
N SER A 362 6.27 -32.37 -23.99
CA SER A 362 5.74 -31.73 -25.20
C SER A 362 6.81 -31.55 -26.30
N THR A 363 8.07 -31.83 -26.02
CA THR A 363 9.16 -31.64 -26.98
C THR A 363 9.25 -32.82 -27.94
N VAL A 364 9.21 -32.52 -29.23
CA VAL A 364 9.38 -33.51 -30.30
C VAL A 364 10.84 -33.54 -30.75
N CYS A 365 11.53 -34.65 -30.53
CA CYS A 365 12.91 -34.86 -30.96
C CYS A 365 12.95 -35.54 -32.33
N GLY A 366 13.95 -35.15 -33.14
CA GLY A 366 14.31 -35.91 -34.34
C GLY A 366 15.22 -37.10 -33.99
N GLY A 367 15.52 -37.94 -35.00
CA GLY A 367 16.41 -39.09 -34.83
C GLY A 367 15.66 -40.42 -34.91
N ASP A 368 16.25 -41.45 -34.29
CA ASP A 368 15.66 -42.79 -34.22
C ASP A 368 14.51 -42.89 -33.24
N GLU A 369 13.94 -44.08 -33.11
CA GLU A 369 12.79 -44.28 -32.22
C GLU A 369 13.14 -44.10 -30.74
N ILE A 370 14.38 -44.34 -30.35
CA ILE A 370 14.85 -44.10 -28.99
C ILE A 370 14.96 -42.60 -28.72
N ALA A 371 15.58 -41.85 -29.65
CA ALA A 371 15.72 -40.39 -29.55
C ALA A 371 14.34 -39.69 -29.46
N LYS A 372 13.33 -40.13 -30.22
CA LYS A 372 11.96 -39.62 -30.22
C LYS A 372 11.23 -39.83 -28.88
N ARG A 373 11.53 -40.94 -28.20
CA ARG A 373 10.86 -41.34 -26.94
C ARG A 373 11.63 -40.90 -25.69
N SER A 374 12.90 -40.62 -25.81
CA SER A 374 13.76 -40.24 -24.67
C SER A 374 13.32 -38.99 -23.90
N PRO A 375 12.61 -37.98 -24.46
CA PRO A 375 12.06 -36.85 -23.68
C PRO A 375 11.10 -37.29 -22.57
N TYR A 376 10.33 -38.34 -22.76
CA TYR A 376 9.42 -38.85 -21.74
C TYR A 376 10.14 -39.41 -20.51
N TRP A 377 11.36 -39.96 -20.66
CA TRP A 377 12.18 -40.39 -19.53
C TRP A 377 12.60 -39.20 -18.65
N VAL A 378 13.03 -38.11 -19.31
CA VAL A 378 13.39 -36.86 -18.60
C VAL A 378 12.16 -36.26 -17.92
N ALA A 379 11.03 -36.23 -18.62
CA ALA A 379 9.78 -35.70 -18.06
C ALA A 379 9.38 -36.46 -16.78
N VAL A 380 9.50 -37.80 -16.79
CA VAL A 380 9.20 -38.62 -15.61
C VAL A 380 10.17 -38.35 -14.47
N ASP A 381 11.45 -38.16 -14.72
CA ASP A 381 12.41 -37.78 -13.67
C ASP A 381 12.01 -36.46 -12.98
N TYR A 382 11.60 -35.46 -13.74
CA TYR A 382 11.16 -34.19 -13.20
C TYR A 382 9.81 -34.25 -12.52
N LEU A 383 8.88 -35.11 -12.97
CA LEU A 383 7.63 -35.37 -12.25
C LEU A 383 7.86 -36.03 -10.88
N GLN A 384 8.84 -36.94 -10.78
CA GLN A 384 9.22 -37.50 -9.47
C GLN A 384 9.81 -36.44 -8.55
N LYS A 385 10.66 -35.53 -9.08
CA LYS A 385 11.21 -34.40 -8.32
C LYS A 385 10.10 -33.44 -7.88
N ALA A 386 9.15 -33.13 -8.76
CA ALA A 386 8.01 -32.25 -8.46
C ALA A 386 7.15 -32.80 -7.32
N LYS A 387 6.79 -34.09 -7.40
CA LYS A 387 6.01 -34.82 -6.40
C LYS A 387 6.70 -34.86 -5.02
N ASN A 388 8.03 -34.97 -5.02
CA ASN A 388 8.81 -34.99 -3.78
C ASN A 388 8.95 -33.59 -3.17
N ALA A 389 9.03 -32.54 -4.00
CA ALA A 389 9.17 -31.16 -3.55
C ALA A 389 7.83 -30.54 -3.14
N ASP A 390 6.73 -30.91 -3.79
CA ASP A 390 5.40 -30.41 -3.52
C ASP A 390 4.38 -31.57 -3.54
N PRO A 391 3.98 -32.08 -2.36
CA PRO A 391 3.00 -33.15 -2.26
C PRO A 391 1.63 -32.84 -2.87
N SER A 392 1.26 -31.57 -3.02
CA SER A 392 -0.01 -31.17 -3.65
C SER A 392 -0.07 -31.55 -5.13
N LEU A 393 1.09 -31.68 -5.79
CA LEU A 393 1.22 -32.09 -7.19
C LEU A 393 1.25 -33.62 -7.38
N ALA A 394 1.21 -34.40 -6.30
CA ALA A 394 1.48 -35.84 -6.36
C ALA A 394 0.48 -36.63 -7.23
N GLU A 395 -0.80 -36.29 -7.18
CA GLU A 395 -1.85 -36.95 -7.97
C GLU A 395 -1.65 -36.68 -9.46
N GLU A 396 -1.52 -35.40 -9.83
CA GLU A 396 -1.36 -34.98 -11.23
C GLU A 396 -0.07 -35.50 -11.83
N ALA A 397 1.05 -35.39 -11.08
CA ALA A 397 2.34 -35.94 -11.48
C ALA A 397 2.28 -37.47 -11.70
N SER A 398 1.60 -38.22 -10.81
CA SER A 398 1.47 -39.67 -10.94
C SER A 398 0.66 -40.07 -12.18
N LYS A 399 -0.38 -39.30 -12.49
CA LYS A 399 -1.17 -39.50 -13.71
C LYS A 399 -0.35 -39.27 -14.97
N LEU A 400 0.44 -38.19 -15.02
CA LEU A 400 1.31 -37.90 -16.14
C LEU A 400 2.45 -38.92 -16.27
N ILE A 401 3.05 -39.40 -15.17
CA ILE A 401 4.03 -40.47 -15.19
C ILE A 401 3.45 -41.72 -15.85
N SER A 402 2.24 -42.13 -15.50
CA SER A 402 1.56 -43.28 -16.11
C SER A 402 1.32 -43.04 -17.63
N THR A 403 0.92 -41.83 -18.00
CA THR A 403 0.72 -41.45 -19.40
C THR A 403 2.03 -41.52 -20.20
N TYR A 404 3.12 -40.97 -19.69
CA TYR A 404 4.42 -41.00 -20.36
C TYR A 404 5.05 -42.36 -20.41
N ALA A 405 4.81 -43.21 -19.40
CA ALA A 405 5.28 -44.61 -19.40
C ALA A 405 4.71 -45.44 -20.57
N ALA A 406 3.53 -45.09 -21.08
CA ALA A 406 2.94 -45.75 -22.25
C ALA A 406 3.72 -45.49 -23.55
N TYR A 407 4.57 -44.47 -23.59
CA TYR A 407 5.40 -44.13 -24.75
C TYR A 407 6.82 -44.76 -24.69
N TYR A 408 7.16 -45.49 -23.61
CA TYR A 408 8.47 -46.16 -23.53
C TYR A 408 8.62 -47.20 -24.62
N PRO A 409 9.83 -47.43 -25.15
CA PRO A 409 10.09 -48.52 -26.08
C PRO A 409 9.88 -49.87 -25.37
N GLN A 410 9.54 -50.91 -26.14
CA GLN A 410 9.62 -52.27 -25.67
C GLN A 410 11.09 -52.67 -25.40
N THR A 411 11.33 -53.55 -24.41
CA THR A 411 12.68 -53.95 -24.07
C THR A 411 13.43 -54.52 -25.28
N ALA A 412 12.77 -55.32 -26.14
CA ALA A 412 13.35 -55.85 -27.36
C ALA A 412 13.69 -54.75 -28.39
N GLU A 413 12.84 -53.72 -28.48
CA GLU A 413 13.06 -52.56 -29.36
C GLU A 413 14.29 -51.78 -28.90
N ALA A 414 14.40 -51.47 -27.59
CA ALA A 414 15.56 -50.76 -27.03
C ALA A 414 16.87 -51.47 -27.29
N PHE A 415 16.86 -52.79 -27.15
CA PHE A 415 18.05 -53.61 -27.42
C PHE A 415 18.53 -53.52 -28.88
N MET A 416 17.63 -53.34 -29.86
CA MET A 416 18.00 -53.18 -31.28
C MET A 416 18.75 -51.83 -31.56
N TYR A 417 18.69 -50.90 -30.59
CA TYR A 417 19.40 -49.59 -30.65
C TYR A 417 20.56 -49.54 -29.65
N ASP A 418 21.06 -50.67 -29.21
CA ASP A 418 22.18 -50.80 -28.25
C ASP A 418 21.98 -50.09 -26.92
N VAL A 419 20.70 -49.94 -26.46
CA VAL A 419 20.38 -49.38 -25.15
C VAL A 419 19.63 -50.36 -24.30
N THR A 420 19.90 -50.36 -22.99
CA THR A 420 19.27 -51.28 -22.03
C THR A 420 18.57 -50.56 -20.91
N ASP A 421 17.51 -51.15 -20.35
CA ASP A 421 16.77 -50.60 -19.23
C ASP A 421 17.68 -50.26 -18.06
N GLY A 422 17.53 -49.08 -17.47
CA GLY A 422 18.39 -48.57 -16.39
C GLY A 422 19.70 -47.96 -16.80
N GLN A 423 20.12 -48.05 -18.10
CA GLN A 423 21.34 -47.44 -18.62
C GLN A 423 21.22 -45.90 -18.61
N SER A 424 22.31 -45.19 -18.24
CA SER A 424 22.38 -43.72 -18.36
C SER A 424 22.26 -43.27 -19.81
N TYR A 425 21.41 -42.31 -20.07
CA TYR A 425 21.18 -41.76 -21.40
C TYR A 425 21.13 -40.23 -21.38
N THR A 426 21.78 -39.59 -22.34
CA THR A 426 21.74 -38.13 -22.49
C THR A 426 20.80 -37.75 -23.62
N VAL A 427 19.74 -37.05 -23.30
CA VAL A 427 18.80 -36.47 -24.25
C VAL A 427 19.29 -35.08 -24.64
N SER A 428 19.42 -34.81 -25.93
CA SER A 428 19.75 -33.50 -26.50
C SER A 428 18.74 -33.17 -27.59
N CYS A 429 17.88 -32.20 -27.37
CA CYS A 429 16.77 -31.92 -28.27
C CYS A 429 16.19 -30.53 -28.01
N GLY A 430 15.77 -29.83 -29.07
CA GLY A 430 15.12 -28.51 -28.94
C GLY A 430 15.99 -27.44 -28.25
N GLY A 431 17.32 -27.55 -28.33
CA GLY A 431 18.25 -26.67 -27.62
C GLY A 431 18.43 -26.99 -26.13
N MET A 432 17.81 -28.07 -25.64
CA MET A 432 17.86 -28.53 -24.25
C MET A 432 18.75 -29.78 -24.16
N ARG A 433 19.33 -30.01 -22.97
CA ARG A 433 20.09 -31.21 -22.64
C ARG A 433 19.82 -31.67 -21.23
N ALA A 434 19.55 -32.97 -21.06
CA ALA A 434 19.37 -33.59 -19.75
C ALA A 434 19.90 -35.04 -19.75
N THR A 435 20.36 -35.49 -18.59
CA THR A 435 20.76 -36.89 -18.39
C THR A 435 19.62 -37.59 -17.59
N THR A 436 19.27 -38.77 -18.08
CA THR A 436 18.21 -39.61 -17.52
C THR A 436 18.62 -41.07 -17.55
N VAL A 437 17.74 -41.98 -17.26
CA VAL A 437 17.93 -43.44 -17.47
C VAL A 437 16.93 -43.96 -18.48
N VAL A 438 17.39 -44.91 -19.27
CA VAL A 438 16.53 -45.67 -20.20
C VAL A 438 15.42 -46.36 -19.42
N ARG A 439 14.20 -46.23 -19.89
CA ARG A 439 13.05 -46.97 -19.36
C ARG A 439 12.34 -47.68 -20.48
N THR A 440 12.02 -48.94 -20.25
CA THR A 440 11.35 -49.78 -21.25
C THR A 440 10.02 -50.32 -20.70
N GLN A 441 9.12 -50.68 -21.59
CA GLN A 441 7.95 -51.48 -21.28
C GLN A 441 8.38 -52.93 -21.18
N LYS A 442 7.85 -53.67 -20.17
CA LYS A 442 8.08 -55.10 -19.98
C LYS A 442 7.18 -55.92 -20.86
#